data_c8019f2795803115438e8669b4ed491f
#
_entry.id   c8019f2795803115438e8669b4ed491f
#
_cell.length_a   1.000
_cell.length_b   1.000
_cell.length_c   1.000
_cell.angle_alpha   90.00
_cell.angle_beta   90.00
_cell.angle_gamma   90.00
#
_symmetry.space_group_name_H-M   'P 1'
#
loop_
_entity.id
_entity.type
_entity.pdbx_description
1 polymer ?
#
loop_
_entity_poly.entity_id
_entity_poly.type
_entity_poly.pdbx_seq_one_letter_code
_entity_poly.pdbx_strand_id
1 'polypeptide(L)'
;MEDYQKKPGSYKTLKVYQKSECVFDITYYFVEHFLDRGHDRTVDQMQQAARSGKQNIVEGYSDAEGSSDSYHRLAVIAKGSLEELLEDYEDYLRVHQLERWGQQHPKYIACIPLFQKHNDSPWYRRQIEGRSDEDIANIAIIVIHQTLVLLRGLIDRIDRKFIEEGGVKEQRFQARLKYRNNQKDSREIRDSREIRETPNHPSDPNHPNNPNHHP
;
A
#
# COMPACT_ATOMS: atom_id res chain seq x y z
N MET A 1 19.59 -5.54 17.80
CA MET A 1 19.76 -5.36 16.34
C MET A 1 18.81 -6.26 15.54
N GLU A 2 17.59 -6.51 16.05
CA GLU A 2 16.69 -7.53 15.49
C GLU A 2 15.31 -7.03 15.04
N ASP A 3 15.12 -5.72 14.83
CA ASP A 3 13.78 -5.18 14.54
C ASP A 3 13.66 -4.47 13.19
N TYR A 4 14.51 -4.75 12.21
CA TYR A 4 14.52 -4.04 10.93
C TYR A 4 13.99 -4.84 9.72
N GLN A 5 13.51 -6.07 9.92
CA GLN A 5 12.96 -6.86 8.81
C GLN A 5 11.73 -7.68 9.21
N LYS A 6 10.61 -7.03 9.57
CA LYS A 6 9.33 -7.63 9.22
C LYS A 6 9.23 -7.60 7.69
N LYS A 7 9.46 -8.74 7.04
CA LYS A 7 9.11 -8.90 5.62
C LYS A 7 7.67 -8.43 5.47
N PRO A 8 7.36 -7.46 4.58
CA PRO A 8 5.99 -7.07 4.34
C PRO A 8 5.23 -8.32 3.91
N GLY A 9 4.03 -8.51 4.43
CA GLY A 9 3.14 -9.56 3.97
C GLY A 9 2.92 -9.39 2.47
N SER A 10 2.61 -10.46 1.76
CA SER A 10 2.31 -10.37 0.32
C SER A 10 1.09 -9.45 0.09
N TYR A 11 1.11 -8.58 -0.93
CA TYR A 11 -0.05 -7.77 -1.35
C TYR A 11 -1.30 -8.63 -1.56
N LYS A 12 -1.13 -9.92 -1.89
CA LYS A 12 -2.22 -10.90 -2.06
C LYS A 12 -3.07 -11.11 -0.80
N THR A 13 -2.54 -10.76 0.37
CA THR A 13 -3.29 -10.83 1.65
C THR A 13 -4.14 -9.60 1.91
N LEU A 14 -3.96 -8.53 1.14
CA LEU A 14 -4.77 -7.33 1.26
C LEU A 14 -6.19 -7.57 0.75
N LYS A 15 -7.19 -7.34 1.59
CA LYS A 15 -8.60 -7.47 1.18
C LYS A 15 -8.97 -6.58 -0.01
N VAL A 16 -8.39 -5.38 -0.08
CA VAL A 16 -8.60 -4.46 -1.20
C VAL A 16 -8.07 -5.03 -2.51
N TYR A 17 -6.91 -5.70 -2.50
CA TYR A 17 -6.38 -6.40 -3.67
C TYR A 17 -7.29 -7.56 -4.07
N GLN A 18 -7.65 -8.42 -3.13
CA GLN A 18 -8.52 -9.58 -3.40
C GLN A 18 -9.86 -9.15 -4.02
N LYS A 19 -10.46 -8.08 -3.52
CA LYS A 19 -11.70 -7.52 -4.10
C LYS A 19 -11.46 -6.92 -5.49
N SER A 20 -10.37 -6.19 -5.70
CA SER A 20 -10.04 -5.65 -7.03
C SER A 20 -9.75 -6.75 -8.06
N GLU A 21 -9.23 -7.90 -7.64
CA GLU A 21 -9.08 -9.10 -8.47
C GLU A 21 -10.46 -9.67 -8.85
N CYS A 22 -11.40 -9.73 -7.91
CA CYS A 22 -12.79 -10.12 -8.20
C CYS A 22 -13.44 -9.16 -9.21
N VAL A 23 -13.28 -7.84 -9.03
CA VAL A 23 -13.78 -6.82 -9.98
C VAL A 23 -13.19 -7.06 -11.37
N PHE A 24 -11.87 -7.25 -11.46
CA PHE A 24 -11.20 -7.51 -12.74
C PHE A 24 -11.78 -8.74 -13.45
N ASP A 25 -11.94 -9.86 -12.75
CA ASP A 25 -12.42 -11.11 -13.34
C ASP A 25 -13.91 -11.04 -13.73
N ILE A 26 -14.75 -10.35 -12.93
CA ILE A 26 -16.16 -10.10 -13.28
C ILE A 26 -16.23 -9.24 -14.54
N THR A 27 -15.41 -8.17 -14.61
CA THR A 27 -15.38 -7.28 -15.77
C THR A 27 -14.89 -8.00 -17.01
N TYR A 28 -13.86 -8.83 -16.89
CA TYR A 28 -13.34 -9.61 -18.00
C TYR A 28 -14.43 -10.56 -18.56
N TYR A 29 -15.14 -11.26 -17.67
CA TYR A 29 -16.27 -12.12 -18.07
C TYR A 29 -17.38 -11.32 -18.73
N PHE A 30 -17.76 -10.16 -18.16
CA PHE A 30 -18.84 -9.33 -18.66
C PHE A 30 -18.56 -8.84 -20.08
N VAL A 31 -17.40 -8.26 -20.32
CA VAL A 31 -17.06 -7.72 -21.64
C VAL A 31 -16.89 -8.83 -22.71
N GLU A 32 -16.49 -10.03 -22.31
CA GLU A 32 -16.40 -11.16 -23.23
C GLU A 32 -17.75 -11.70 -23.69
N HIS A 33 -18.76 -11.62 -22.84
CA HIS A 33 -20.05 -12.27 -23.11
C HIS A 33 -21.14 -11.30 -23.59
N PHE A 34 -21.03 -10.00 -23.27
CA PHE A 34 -22.12 -9.04 -23.49
C PHE A 34 -21.74 -7.82 -24.33
N LEU A 35 -20.46 -7.61 -24.64
CA LEU A 35 -20.02 -6.50 -25.47
C LEU A 35 -19.39 -6.98 -26.78
N ASP A 36 -19.56 -6.19 -27.86
CA ASP A 36 -18.95 -6.49 -29.15
C ASP A 36 -17.52 -5.95 -29.24
N ARG A 37 -16.54 -6.83 -29.09
CA ARG A 37 -15.11 -6.51 -29.16
C ARG A 37 -14.66 -5.83 -30.47
N GLY A 38 -15.43 -6.00 -31.54
CA GLY A 38 -15.06 -5.46 -32.87
C GLY A 38 -15.47 -4.02 -33.07
N HIS A 39 -16.47 -3.55 -32.36
CA HIS A 39 -17.14 -2.26 -32.63
C HIS A 39 -17.33 -1.38 -31.38
N ASP A 40 -17.22 -1.94 -30.18
CA ASP A 40 -17.46 -1.21 -28.94
C ASP A 40 -16.15 -0.88 -28.21
N ARG A 41 -15.79 0.40 -28.20
CA ARG A 41 -14.63 0.92 -27.46
C ARG A 41 -14.76 0.74 -25.94
N THR A 42 -15.97 0.58 -25.43
CA THR A 42 -16.23 0.37 -24.01
C THR A 42 -15.57 -0.91 -23.51
N VAL A 43 -15.40 -1.92 -24.36
CA VAL A 43 -14.65 -3.14 -24.03
C VAL A 43 -13.26 -2.84 -23.52
N ASP A 44 -12.48 -2.10 -24.30
CA ASP A 44 -11.10 -1.76 -23.95
C ASP A 44 -11.05 -0.83 -22.72
N GLN A 45 -11.98 0.13 -22.63
CA GLN A 45 -12.06 1.08 -21.50
C GLN A 45 -12.36 0.34 -20.20
N MET A 46 -13.39 -0.50 -20.15
CA MET A 46 -13.74 -1.27 -18.95
C MET A 46 -12.61 -2.22 -18.52
N GLN A 47 -12.00 -2.93 -19.47
CA GLN A 47 -10.86 -3.83 -19.17
C GLN A 47 -9.68 -3.04 -18.65
N GLN A 48 -9.36 -1.90 -19.25
CA GLN A 48 -8.25 -1.04 -18.82
C GLN A 48 -8.50 -0.44 -17.44
N ALA A 49 -9.70 0.03 -17.15
CA ALA A 49 -10.09 0.58 -15.86
C ALA A 49 -10.00 -0.49 -14.75
N ALA A 50 -10.54 -1.69 -14.97
CA ALA A 50 -10.44 -2.80 -14.04
C ALA A 50 -8.99 -3.22 -13.79
N ARG A 51 -8.17 -3.31 -14.85
CA ARG A 51 -6.75 -3.63 -14.77
C ARG A 51 -5.97 -2.55 -14.03
N SER A 52 -6.18 -1.28 -14.36
CA SER A 52 -5.52 -0.14 -13.74
C SER A 52 -5.83 -0.07 -12.24
N GLY A 53 -7.09 -0.23 -11.86
CA GLY A 53 -7.50 -0.29 -10.45
C GLY A 53 -6.75 -1.35 -9.66
N LYS A 54 -6.68 -2.57 -10.18
CA LYS A 54 -5.94 -3.67 -9.54
C LYS A 54 -4.42 -3.44 -9.54
N GLN A 55 -3.84 -3.05 -10.65
CA GLN A 55 -2.39 -2.93 -10.81
C GLN A 55 -1.80 -1.81 -9.94
N ASN A 56 -2.46 -0.67 -9.85
CA ASN A 56 -1.99 0.43 -9.00
C ASN A 56 -2.01 0.07 -7.49
N ILE A 57 -2.89 -0.83 -7.03
CA ILE A 57 -2.84 -1.37 -5.67
C ILE A 57 -1.56 -2.19 -5.46
N VAL A 58 -1.17 -3.02 -6.43
CA VAL A 58 0.05 -3.86 -6.36
C VAL A 58 1.30 -3.00 -6.36
N GLU A 59 1.39 -2.06 -7.29
CA GLU A 59 2.54 -1.16 -7.42
C GLU A 59 2.69 -0.28 -6.18
N GLY A 60 1.58 0.31 -5.70
CA GLY A 60 1.58 1.11 -4.48
C GLY A 60 2.06 0.33 -3.27
N TYR A 61 1.62 -0.91 -3.12
CA TYR A 61 2.09 -1.77 -2.04
C TYR A 61 3.59 -2.08 -2.15
N SER A 62 4.10 -2.31 -3.35
CA SER A 62 5.52 -2.56 -3.60
C SER A 62 6.38 -1.33 -3.30
N ASP A 63 5.85 -0.13 -3.57
CA ASP A 63 6.52 1.14 -3.33
C ASP A 63 6.45 1.61 -1.86
N ALA A 64 5.58 1.02 -1.06
CA ALA A 64 5.28 1.45 0.31
C ALA A 64 6.51 1.50 1.23
N GLU A 65 7.51 0.64 1.01
CA GLU A 65 8.78 0.64 1.76
C GLU A 65 9.72 1.79 1.36
N GLY A 66 9.59 2.28 0.13
CA GLY A 66 10.45 3.31 -0.44
C GLY A 66 9.88 4.72 -0.36
N SER A 67 8.57 4.86 -0.48
CA SER A 67 7.88 6.14 -0.57
C SER A 67 6.41 6.02 -0.18
N SER A 68 6.03 6.64 0.94
CA SER A 68 4.63 6.80 1.35
C SER A 68 3.83 7.64 0.35
N ASP A 69 4.46 8.66 -0.25
CA ASP A 69 3.84 9.54 -1.24
C ASP A 69 3.48 8.77 -2.52
N SER A 70 4.37 7.86 -2.98
CA SER A 70 4.11 7.00 -4.13
C SER A 70 2.95 6.05 -3.84
N TYR A 71 2.94 5.45 -2.65
CA TYR A 71 1.87 4.55 -2.21
C TYR A 71 0.51 5.26 -2.18
N HIS A 72 0.44 6.44 -1.56
CA HIS A 72 -0.76 7.26 -1.53
C HIS A 72 -1.24 7.59 -2.95
N ARG A 73 -0.37 8.14 -3.79
CA ARG A 73 -0.70 8.51 -5.17
C ARG A 73 -1.24 7.35 -5.98
N LEU A 74 -0.60 6.16 -5.91
CA LEU A 74 -1.06 4.99 -6.64
C LEU A 74 -2.39 4.45 -6.11
N ALA A 75 -2.64 4.53 -4.81
CA ALA A 75 -3.95 4.20 -4.22
C ALA A 75 -5.06 5.16 -4.71
N VAL A 76 -4.76 6.46 -4.84
CA VAL A 76 -5.71 7.44 -5.41
C VAL A 76 -5.98 7.17 -6.89
N ILE A 77 -4.97 6.83 -7.68
CA ILE A 77 -5.15 6.45 -9.10
C ILE A 77 -6.00 5.17 -9.21
N ALA A 78 -5.74 4.17 -8.36
CA ALA A 78 -6.57 2.96 -8.32
C ALA A 78 -8.04 3.28 -8.03
N LYS A 79 -8.29 4.23 -7.10
CA LYS A 79 -9.65 4.70 -6.78
C LYS A 79 -10.31 5.34 -7.99
N GLY A 80 -9.64 6.26 -8.69
CA GLY A 80 -10.16 6.91 -9.90
C GLY A 80 -10.52 5.89 -10.97
N SER A 81 -9.64 4.93 -11.26
CA SER A 81 -9.89 3.87 -12.25
C SER A 81 -11.11 2.99 -11.90
N LEU A 82 -11.35 2.71 -10.62
CA LEU A 82 -12.53 1.96 -10.19
C LEU A 82 -13.82 2.82 -10.22
N GLU A 83 -13.71 4.12 -10.03
CA GLU A 83 -14.83 5.05 -10.17
C GLU A 83 -15.24 5.20 -11.66
N GLU A 84 -14.28 5.29 -12.59
CA GLU A 84 -14.53 5.22 -14.03
C GLU A 84 -15.24 3.91 -14.43
N LEU A 85 -14.75 2.79 -13.96
CA LEU A 85 -15.38 1.49 -14.23
C LEU A 85 -16.80 1.39 -13.65
N LEU A 86 -17.07 2.01 -12.52
CA LEU A 86 -18.40 2.08 -11.93
C LEU A 86 -19.36 2.82 -12.84
N GLU A 87 -18.94 3.99 -13.38
CA GLU A 87 -19.71 4.77 -14.32
C GLU A 87 -19.99 3.99 -15.61
N ASP A 88 -19.01 3.25 -16.15
CA ASP A 88 -19.20 2.41 -17.34
C ASP A 88 -20.31 1.37 -17.13
N TYR A 89 -20.36 0.72 -15.97
CA TYR A 89 -21.43 -0.24 -15.65
C TYR A 89 -22.80 0.43 -15.46
N GLU A 90 -22.85 1.59 -14.82
CA GLU A 90 -24.09 2.35 -14.63
C GLU A 90 -24.61 2.87 -15.98
N ASP A 91 -23.72 3.30 -16.85
CA ASP A 91 -24.06 3.72 -18.21
C ASP A 91 -24.55 2.54 -19.05
N TYR A 92 -23.93 1.37 -18.94
CA TYR A 92 -24.41 0.17 -19.60
C TYR A 92 -25.86 -0.13 -19.23
N LEU A 93 -26.18 -0.20 -17.93
CA LEU A 93 -27.54 -0.45 -17.47
C LEU A 93 -28.52 0.61 -18.00
N ARG A 94 -28.14 1.89 -17.95
CA ARG A 94 -28.98 3.00 -18.40
C ARG A 94 -29.24 2.96 -19.91
N VAL A 95 -28.20 2.73 -20.71
CA VAL A 95 -28.31 2.72 -22.18
C VAL A 95 -29.14 1.52 -22.66
N HIS A 96 -29.01 0.37 -22.02
CA HIS A 96 -29.80 -0.84 -22.36
C HIS A 96 -31.13 -0.92 -21.65
N GLN A 97 -31.53 0.14 -20.89
CA GLN A 97 -32.81 0.21 -20.17
C GLN A 97 -33.00 -0.95 -19.17
N LEU A 98 -31.91 -1.41 -18.56
CA LEU A 98 -31.87 -2.45 -17.54
C LEU A 98 -32.03 -1.85 -16.16
N GLU A 99 -32.55 -2.65 -15.21
CA GLU A 99 -32.77 -2.18 -13.85
C GLU A 99 -31.44 -2.09 -13.06
N ARG A 100 -31.19 -0.92 -12.47
CA ARG A 100 -30.14 -0.77 -11.46
C ARG A 100 -30.69 -1.11 -10.08
N TRP A 101 -30.08 -2.09 -9.41
CA TRP A 101 -30.53 -2.49 -8.07
C TRP A 101 -30.22 -1.41 -7.03
N GLY A 102 -31.24 -0.76 -6.54
CA GLY A 102 -31.16 0.13 -5.39
C GLY A 102 -30.98 -0.65 -4.08
N GLN A 103 -30.71 0.06 -2.98
CA GLN A 103 -30.47 -0.54 -1.66
C GLN A 103 -31.67 -1.37 -1.13
N GLN A 104 -32.88 -1.11 -1.61
CA GLN A 104 -34.11 -1.83 -1.26
C GLN A 104 -34.42 -2.99 -2.21
N HIS A 105 -33.65 -3.17 -3.27
CA HIS A 105 -33.88 -4.24 -4.22
C HIS A 105 -33.58 -5.61 -3.59
N PRO A 106 -34.46 -6.63 -3.70
CA PRO A 106 -34.29 -7.92 -3.05
C PRO A 106 -32.97 -8.62 -3.37
N LYS A 107 -32.51 -8.58 -4.64
CA LYS A 107 -31.23 -9.14 -5.07
C LYS A 107 -30.05 -8.39 -4.44
N TYR A 108 -30.14 -7.06 -4.32
CA TYR A 108 -29.09 -6.26 -3.64
C TYR A 108 -28.96 -6.68 -2.17
N ILE A 109 -30.08 -6.74 -1.45
CA ILE A 109 -30.11 -7.14 -0.02
C ILE A 109 -29.54 -8.54 0.16
N ALA A 110 -29.87 -9.50 -0.72
CA ALA A 110 -29.36 -10.85 -0.66
C ALA A 110 -27.84 -10.94 -0.95
N CYS A 111 -27.32 -10.11 -1.86
CA CYS A 111 -25.90 -10.12 -2.26
C CYS A 111 -24.96 -9.53 -1.19
N ILE A 112 -25.35 -8.47 -0.48
CA ILE A 112 -24.48 -7.75 0.46
C ILE A 112 -23.80 -8.67 1.49
N PRO A 113 -24.53 -9.47 2.29
CA PRO A 113 -23.91 -10.30 3.32
C PRO A 113 -23.01 -11.41 2.74
N LEU A 114 -23.32 -11.90 1.54
CA LEU A 114 -22.52 -12.90 0.85
C LEU A 114 -21.20 -12.27 0.36
N PHE A 115 -21.29 -11.12 -0.30
CA PHE A 115 -20.12 -10.45 -0.88
C PHE A 115 -19.18 -9.87 0.18
N GLN A 116 -19.67 -9.56 1.37
CA GLN A 116 -18.82 -9.19 2.50
C GLN A 116 -17.94 -10.34 3.01
N LYS A 117 -18.43 -11.58 2.91
CA LYS A 117 -17.73 -12.78 3.38
C LYS A 117 -16.72 -13.32 2.37
N HIS A 118 -16.97 -13.13 1.07
CA HIS A 118 -16.17 -13.70 0.00
C HIS A 118 -15.27 -12.63 -0.66
N ASN A 119 -13.98 -12.93 -0.74
CA ASN A 119 -12.97 -12.09 -1.39
C ASN A 119 -12.14 -12.89 -2.41
N ASP A 120 -12.65 -14.02 -2.86
CA ASP A 120 -11.96 -14.91 -3.78
C ASP A 120 -12.64 -14.92 -5.17
N SER A 121 -11.85 -14.71 -6.21
CA SER A 121 -12.32 -14.66 -7.59
C SER A 121 -12.99 -15.97 -8.04
N PRO A 122 -12.50 -17.20 -7.72
CA PRO A 122 -13.20 -18.42 -8.09
C PRO A 122 -14.62 -18.54 -7.57
N TRP A 123 -14.90 -17.97 -6.39
CA TRP A 123 -16.27 -17.93 -5.87
C TRP A 123 -17.15 -17.01 -6.72
N TYR A 124 -16.69 -15.82 -7.06
CA TYR A 124 -17.43 -14.88 -7.89
C TYR A 124 -17.71 -15.42 -9.30
N ARG A 125 -16.74 -16.09 -9.90
CA ARG A 125 -16.93 -16.75 -11.21
C ARG A 125 -18.14 -17.69 -11.19
N ARG A 126 -18.27 -18.52 -10.17
CA ARG A 126 -19.43 -19.41 -10.02
C ARG A 126 -20.74 -18.67 -9.82
N GLN A 127 -20.69 -17.45 -9.25
CA GLN A 127 -21.90 -16.66 -9.03
C GLN A 127 -22.40 -15.94 -10.29
N ILE A 128 -21.52 -15.63 -11.24
CA ILE A 128 -21.87 -14.88 -12.45
C ILE A 128 -22.14 -15.78 -13.66
N GLU A 129 -21.65 -17.01 -13.66
CA GLU A 129 -21.82 -17.95 -14.77
C GLU A 129 -23.30 -18.20 -15.08
N GLY A 130 -23.69 -17.99 -16.34
CA GLY A 130 -25.06 -18.19 -16.84
C GLY A 130 -26.08 -17.15 -16.37
N ARG A 131 -25.67 -16.07 -15.71
CA ARG A 131 -26.56 -14.95 -15.36
C ARG A 131 -26.73 -13.97 -16.53
N SER A 132 -27.77 -13.15 -16.46
CA SER A 132 -27.99 -12.08 -17.42
C SER A 132 -26.93 -10.97 -17.27
N ASP A 133 -26.79 -10.18 -18.30
CA ASP A 133 -25.98 -8.93 -18.31
C ASP A 133 -26.40 -7.97 -17.20
N GLU A 134 -27.71 -7.78 -16.99
CA GLU A 134 -28.27 -6.99 -15.89
C GLU A 134 -27.77 -7.46 -14.52
N ASP A 135 -27.89 -8.77 -14.26
CA ASP A 135 -27.48 -9.35 -13.00
C ASP A 135 -25.98 -9.15 -12.76
N ILE A 136 -25.15 -9.42 -13.77
CA ILE A 136 -23.69 -9.31 -13.66
C ILE A 136 -23.23 -7.86 -13.53
N ALA A 137 -23.82 -6.92 -14.27
CA ALA A 137 -23.53 -5.51 -14.15
C ALA A 137 -23.83 -5.01 -12.73
N ASN A 138 -24.98 -5.37 -12.17
CA ASN A 138 -25.33 -5.02 -10.78
C ASN A 138 -24.42 -5.67 -9.74
N ILE A 139 -24.03 -6.94 -9.94
CA ILE A 139 -23.02 -7.61 -9.08
C ILE A 139 -21.70 -6.88 -9.14
N ALA A 140 -21.22 -6.51 -10.33
CA ALA A 140 -19.99 -5.74 -10.51
C ALA A 140 -20.04 -4.41 -9.73
N ILE A 141 -21.12 -3.66 -9.88
CA ILE A 141 -21.37 -2.39 -9.17
C ILE A 141 -21.25 -2.57 -7.66
N ILE A 142 -21.87 -3.61 -7.10
CA ILE A 142 -21.81 -3.89 -5.66
C ILE A 142 -20.36 -4.18 -5.23
N VAL A 143 -19.64 -5.01 -5.99
CA VAL A 143 -18.26 -5.39 -5.64
C VAL A 143 -17.30 -4.20 -5.80
N ILE A 144 -17.51 -3.34 -6.82
CA ILE A 144 -16.75 -2.09 -7.00
C ILE A 144 -16.98 -1.17 -5.80
N HIS A 145 -18.21 -0.94 -5.36
CA HIS A 145 -18.49 -0.14 -4.17
C HIS A 145 -17.79 -0.68 -2.91
N GLN A 146 -17.81 -2.00 -2.69
CA GLN A 146 -17.08 -2.61 -1.58
C GLN A 146 -15.56 -2.39 -1.69
N THR A 147 -15.02 -2.49 -2.90
CA THR A 147 -13.59 -2.25 -3.16
C THR A 147 -13.21 -0.80 -2.90
N LEU A 148 -14.04 0.16 -3.32
CA LEU A 148 -13.86 1.59 -3.07
C LEU A 148 -13.89 1.93 -1.57
N VAL A 149 -14.76 1.28 -0.77
CA VAL A 149 -14.76 1.44 0.69
C VAL A 149 -13.45 0.94 1.30
N LEU A 150 -12.98 -0.23 0.89
CA LEU A 150 -11.70 -0.78 1.36
C LEU A 150 -10.51 0.11 0.96
N LEU A 151 -10.56 0.67 -0.25
CA LEU A 151 -9.49 1.53 -0.79
C LEU A 151 -9.44 2.89 -0.06
N ARG A 152 -10.60 3.49 0.23
CA ARG A 152 -10.65 4.70 1.08
C ARG A 152 -10.03 4.43 2.44
N GLY A 153 -10.39 3.32 3.10
CA GLY A 153 -9.79 2.95 4.39
C GLY A 153 -8.29 2.62 4.29
N LEU A 154 -7.78 2.22 3.12
CA LEU A 154 -6.35 2.09 2.87
C LEU A 154 -5.68 3.47 2.77
N ILE A 155 -6.23 4.39 2.00
CA ILE A 155 -5.74 5.76 1.84
C ILE A 155 -5.69 6.46 3.21
N ASP A 156 -6.77 6.42 3.98
CA ASP A 156 -6.83 7.00 5.32
C ASP A 156 -5.77 6.44 6.28
N ARG A 157 -5.40 5.17 6.12
CA ARG A 157 -4.32 4.55 6.92
C ARG A 157 -2.94 5.03 6.49
N ILE A 158 -2.73 5.20 5.18
CA ILE A 158 -1.47 5.74 4.64
C ILE A 158 -1.27 7.16 5.15
N ASP A 159 -2.30 7.99 5.10
CA ASP A 159 -2.26 9.38 5.56
C ASP A 159 -2.00 9.49 7.07
N ARG A 160 -2.70 8.69 7.87
CA ARG A 160 -2.45 8.66 9.32
C ARG A 160 -1.02 8.25 9.63
N LYS A 161 -0.52 7.20 8.99
CA LYS A 161 0.86 6.77 9.18
C LYS A 161 1.86 7.85 8.79
N PHE A 162 1.61 8.58 7.70
CA PHE A 162 2.44 9.70 7.28
C PHE A 162 2.46 10.83 8.31
N ILE A 163 1.30 11.17 8.90
CA ILE A 163 1.17 12.21 9.92
C ILE A 163 1.86 11.80 11.24
N GLU A 164 1.67 10.55 11.66
CA GLU A 164 2.17 10.05 12.96
C GLU A 164 3.68 9.76 12.94
N GLU A 165 4.18 9.17 11.86
CA GLU A 165 5.55 8.65 11.78
C GLU A 165 6.47 9.50 10.89
N GLY A 166 5.92 10.48 10.16
CA GLY A 166 6.63 11.22 9.12
C GLY A 166 6.84 10.38 7.84
N GLY A 167 7.29 11.06 6.78
CA GLY A 167 7.63 10.38 5.52
C GLY A 167 8.90 9.53 5.63
N VAL A 168 9.09 8.56 4.72
CA VAL A 168 10.28 7.69 4.67
C VAL A 168 11.60 8.48 4.68
N LYS A 169 11.64 9.65 4.02
CA LYS A 169 12.82 10.52 4.02
C LYS A 169 13.12 11.05 5.42
N GLU A 170 12.10 11.47 6.14
CA GLU A 170 12.20 11.99 7.49
C GLU A 170 12.62 10.91 8.48
N GLN A 171 12.00 9.75 8.41
CA GLN A 171 12.38 8.57 9.22
C GLN A 171 13.85 8.18 9.01
N ARG A 172 14.32 8.16 7.75
CA ARG A 172 15.73 7.90 7.43
C ARG A 172 16.66 9.00 7.96
N PHE A 173 16.24 10.25 7.91
CA PHE A 173 17.00 11.35 8.48
C PHE A 173 17.12 11.22 10.01
N GLN A 174 16.04 10.96 10.70
CA GLN A 174 16.01 10.74 12.15
C GLN A 174 16.86 9.52 12.57
N ALA A 175 16.77 8.43 11.81
CA ALA A 175 17.61 7.26 12.05
C ALA A 175 19.11 7.57 11.92
N ARG A 176 19.51 8.38 10.91
CA ARG A 176 20.90 8.83 10.74
C ARG A 176 21.38 9.73 11.87
N LEU A 177 20.49 10.61 12.37
CA LEU A 177 20.82 11.47 13.52
C LEU A 177 21.05 10.64 14.78
N LYS A 178 20.15 9.71 15.09
CA LYS A 178 20.29 8.79 16.22
C LYS A 178 21.59 7.99 16.14
N TYR A 179 21.91 7.45 14.95
CA TYR A 179 23.15 6.68 14.76
C TYR A 179 24.39 7.54 15.01
N ARG A 180 24.42 8.79 14.50
CA ARG A 180 25.54 9.73 14.72
C ARG A 180 25.70 10.13 16.18
N ASN A 181 24.59 10.36 16.90
CA ASN A 181 24.65 10.70 18.32
C ASN A 181 25.18 9.54 19.14
N ASN A 182 24.69 8.31 18.89
CA ASN A 182 25.21 7.11 19.58
C ASN A 182 26.71 6.89 19.31
N GLN A 183 27.21 7.23 18.13
CA GLN A 183 28.66 7.16 17.86
C GLN A 183 29.47 8.22 18.62
N LYS A 184 28.92 9.44 18.79
CA LYS A 184 29.58 10.47 19.59
C LYS A 184 29.66 10.06 21.05
N ASP A 185 28.54 9.63 21.63
CA ASP A 185 28.48 9.16 23.01
C ASP A 185 29.45 8.01 23.25
N SER A 186 29.57 7.06 22.31
CA SER A 186 30.48 5.94 22.38
C SER A 186 31.98 6.38 22.33
N ARG A 187 32.30 7.43 21.58
CA ARG A 187 33.65 8.01 21.52
C ARG A 187 33.98 8.74 22.81
N GLU A 188 33.08 9.58 23.31
CA GLU A 188 33.27 10.33 24.56
C GLU A 188 33.45 9.39 25.76
N ILE A 189 32.71 8.28 25.79
CA ILE A 189 32.90 7.24 26.83
C ILE A 189 34.27 6.56 26.71
N ARG A 190 34.77 6.29 25.49
CA ARG A 190 36.08 5.69 25.25
C ARG A 190 37.20 6.64 25.65
N ASP A 191 37.12 7.89 25.20
CA ASP A 191 38.12 8.93 25.54
C ASP A 191 38.16 9.18 27.06
N SER A 192 36.99 9.17 27.73
CA SER A 192 36.88 9.34 29.18
C SER A 192 37.50 8.14 29.97
N ARG A 193 37.52 6.95 29.38
CA ARG A 193 38.16 5.76 29.96
C ARG A 193 39.70 5.81 29.79
N GLU A 194 40.18 6.17 28.62
CA GLU A 194 41.61 6.34 28.32
C GLU A 194 42.26 7.38 29.23
N ILE A 195 41.57 8.49 29.52
CA ILE A 195 42.05 9.53 30.44
C ILE A 195 42.15 9.01 31.90
N ARG A 196 41.31 8.07 32.30
CA ARG A 196 41.34 7.46 33.66
C ARG A 196 42.37 6.37 33.79
N GLU A 197 42.80 5.73 32.72
CA GLU A 197 43.75 4.63 32.69
C GLU A 197 45.22 5.05 32.46
N THR A 198 45.47 6.34 32.12
CA THR A 198 46.87 6.86 32.11
C THR A 198 47.38 6.96 33.55
N PRO A 199 48.38 6.15 33.96
CA PRO A 199 48.97 6.26 35.30
C PRO A 199 49.66 7.61 35.45
N ASN A 200 49.27 8.34 36.49
CA ASN A 200 49.97 9.52 36.89
C ASN A 200 51.42 9.11 37.24
N HIS A 201 52.34 9.26 36.33
CA HIS A 201 53.74 9.03 36.61
C HIS A 201 54.19 10.14 37.60
N PRO A 202 54.53 9.81 38.85
CA PRO A 202 55.08 10.81 39.75
C PRO A 202 56.39 11.30 39.16
N SER A 203 56.51 12.61 38.96
CA SER A 203 57.75 13.26 38.64
C SER A 203 58.76 12.95 39.72
N ASP A 204 59.78 12.19 39.38
CA ASP A 204 60.92 11.89 40.22
C ASP A 204 61.68 13.17 40.55
N PRO A 205 61.78 13.61 41.86
CA PRO A 205 62.41 14.86 42.21
C PRO A 205 63.93 14.78 42.32
N ASN A 206 64.56 13.66 41.91
CA ASN A 206 66.02 13.47 42.08
C ASN A 206 66.74 13.33 40.73
N HIS A 207 66.95 14.48 40.04
CA HIS A 207 68.02 14.56 39.05
C HIS A 207 69.06 15.53 39.57
N PRO A 208 70.29 15.12 39.98
CA PRO A 208 71.31 16.02 40.44
C PRO A 208 71.92 16.80 39.25
N ASN A 209 71.89 18.10 39.39
CA ASN A 209 72.69 19.06 38.60
C ASN A 209 74.18 18.68 38.67
N ASN A 210 74.77 18.39 37.55
CA ASN A 210 76.23 18.31 37.44
C ASN A 210 76.73 19.48 36.56
N PRO A 211 77.39 20.49 37.16
CA PRO A 211 78.11 21.54 36.41
C PRO A 211 79.57 21.19 36.38
N ASN A 212 80.21 21.27 35.21
CA ASN A 212 81.64 21.34 34.91
C ASN A 212 82.01 20.35 33.78
N HIS A 213 82.72 20.80 32.72
CA HIS A 213 83.91 21.54 32.63
C HIS A 213 84.14 22.01 31.19
N HIS A 214 84.66 23.25 31.06
CA HIS A 214 85.55 23.69 29.98
C HIS A 214 86.99 23.11 30.15
N PRO A 215 87.87 23.20 29.25
CA PRO A 215 88.16 24.31 28.30
C PRO A 215 87.91 23.95 26.84
#